data_40046244c4b4526c345d6022b39fa6c3
#
_entry.id   40046244c4b4526c345d6022b39fa6c3
#
_cell.length_a   1.000
_cell.length_b   1.000
_cell.length_c   1.000
_cell.angle_alpha   90.00
_cell.angle_beta   90.00
_cell.angle_gamma   90.00
#
_symmetry.space_group_name_H-M   'P 1'
#
loop_
_entity.id
_entity.type
_entity.pdbx_description
1 polymer ?
#
loop_
_entity_poly.entity_id
_entity_poly.type
_entity_poly.pdbx_seq_one_letter_code
_entity_poly.pdbx_strand_id
1 'polypeptide(L)' 'MDDNKKSTTIWLRPSVISRMDGWLEADNCQSRSEFVDKALRFYMGYLGTEDNTAYLSQAILT' A
#
# COMPACT_ATOMS: atom_id res chain seq x y z
N MET A 1 -6.86 -10.75 -18.13
CA MET A 1 -5.57 -10.76 -17.41
C MET A 1 -5.74 -11.49 -16.10
N ASP A 2 -4.78 -12.32 -15.79
CA ASP A 2 -4.81 -13.07 -14.55
C ASP A 2 -4.39 -12.19 -13.40
N ASP A 3 -5.27 -12.04 -12.42
CA ASP A 3 -5.02 -11.20 -11.26
C ASP A 3 -4.93 -12.02 -9.97
N ASN A 4 -4.63 -13.28 -10.11
CA ASN A 4 -4.47 -14.13 -8.94
C ASN A 4 -3.21 -13.77 -8.18
N LYS A 5 -3.29 -13.87 -6.86
CA LYS A 5 -2.14 -13.56 -6.03
C LYS A 5 -1.05 -14.58 -6.23
N LYS A 6 0.18 -14.09 -6.28
CA LYS A 6 1.35 -14.94 -6.41
C LYS A 6 2.32 -14.62 -5.30
N SER A 7 3.06 -15.63 -4.89
CA SER A 7 4.08 -15.47 -3.85
C SER A 7 5.24 -14.64 -4.38
N THR A 8 5.62 -13.63 -3.63
CA THR A 8 6.74 -12.76 -3.99
C THR A 8 7.52 -12.46 -2.72
N THR A 9 8.82 -12.62 -2.78
CA THR A 9 9.69 -12.33 -1.65
C THR A 9 10.11 -10.86 -1.67
N ILE A 10 9.88 -10.18 -0.55
CA ILE A 10 10.22 -8.77 -0.42
C ILE A 10 11.08 -8.59 0.82
N TRP A 11 12.14 -7.82 0.69
CA TRP A 11 13.01 -7.49 1.82
C TRP A 11 12.55 -6.17 2.44
N LEU A 12 12.25 -6.21 3.72
CA LEU A 12 11.81 -5.03 4.45
C LEU A 12 12.69 -4.82 5.66
N ARG A 13 12.86 -3.58 6.04
CA ARG A 13 13.60 -3.26 7.26
C ARG A 13 12.80 -3.71 8.48
N PRO A 14 13.47 -4.27 9.49
CA PRO A 14 12.76 -4.72 10.69
C PRO A 14 11.91 -3.63 11.33
N SER A 15 12.40 -2.39 11.35
CA SER A 15 11.63 -1.29 11.91
C SER A 15 10.34 -1.04 11.14
N VAL A 16 10.39 -1.22 9.82
CA VAL A 16 9.21 -1.05 8.98
C VAL A 16 8.21 -2.17 9.25
N ILE A 17 8.71 -3.39 9.38
CA ILE A 17 7.85 -4.54 9.68
C ILE A 17 7.12 -4.33 11.01
N SER A 18 7.87 -3.89 12.01
CA SER A 18 7.30 -3.68 13.33
C SER A 18 6.18 -2.62 13.30
N ARG A 19 6.42 -1.54 12.59
CA ARG A 19 5.43 -0.48 12.47
C ARG A 19 4.21 -0.94 11.68
N MET A 20 4.45 -1.71 10.63
CA MET A 20 3.37 -2.27 9.84
C MET A 20 2.46 -3.15 10.70
N ASP A 21 3.06 -4.00 11.51
CA ASP A 21 2.30 -4.89 12.38
C ASP A 21 1.38 -4.10 13.31
N GLY A 22 1.83 -2.92 13.74
CA GLY A 22 1.01 -2.07 14.58
C GLY A 22 -0.19 -1.48 13.85
N TRP A 23 -0.15 -1.42 12.53
CA TRP A 23 -1.23 -0.85 11.75
C TRP A 23 -2.19 -1.88 11.16
N LEU A 24 -1.83 -3.15 11.21
CA LEU A 24 -2.65 -4.18 10.57
C LEU A 24 -4.09 -4.16 11.05
N GLU A 25 -4.27 -4.13 12.35
CA GLU A 25 -5.60 -4.16 12.91
C GLU A 25 -6.35 -2.86 12.64
N ALA A 26 -5.66 -1.75 12.77
CA ALA A 26 -6.26 -0.45 12.54
C ALA A 26 -6.73 -0.29 11.09
N ASP A 27 -6.07 -0.95 10.16
CA ASP A 27 -6.41 -0.87 8.74
C ASP A 27 -7.24 -2.05 8.26
N ASN A 28 -7.76 -2.84 9.20
CA ASN A 28 -8.59 -4.00 8.89
C ASN A 28 -7.91 -5.01 7.98
N CYS A 29 -6.60 -5.15 8.12
CA CYS A 29 -5.86 -6.13 7.36
C CYS A 29 -5.68 -7.39 8.17
N GLN A 30 -5.88 -8.54 7.55
CA GLN A 30 -5.78 -9.81 8.23
C GLN A 30 -4.37 -10.38 8.21
N SER A 31 -3.51 -9.84 7.36
CA SER A 31 -2.15 -10.33 7.23
C SER A 31 -1.25 -9.22 6.72
N ARG A 32 0.06 -9.43 6.91
CA ARG A 32 1.06 -8.51 6.36
C ARG A 32 0.94 -8.41 4.85
N SER A 33 0.68 -9.55 4.20
CA SER A 33 0.55 -9.59 2.76
C SER A 33 -0.57 -8.68 2.28
N GLU A 34 -1.70 -8.70 2.98
CA GLU A 34 -2.83 -7.86 2.62
C GLU A 34 -2.50 -6.38 2.79
N PHE A 35 -1.82 -6.06 3.89
CA PHE A 35 -1.42 -4.67 4.15
C PHE A 35 -0.46 -4.17 3.08
N VAL A 36 0.53 -5.00 2.72
CA VAL A 36 1.50 -4.64 1.70
C VAL A 36 0.81 -4.45 0.36
N ASP A 37 -0.11 -5.34 0.02
CA ASP A 37 -0.85 -5.22 -1.24
C ASP A 37 -1.62 -3.91 -1.31
N LYS A 38 -2.30 -3.55 -0.23
CA LYS A 38 -3.03 -2.28 -0.18
C LYS A 38 -2.10 -1.09 -0.30
N ALA A 39 -0.99 -1.13 0.42
CA ALA A 39 -0.04 -0.04 0.40
C ALA A 39 0.56 0.16 -0.98
N LEU A 40 0.91 -0.95 -1.63
CA LEU A 40 1.47 -0.88 -2.97
C LEU A 40 0.48 -0.33 -3.98
N ARG A 41 -0.76 -0.78 -3.90
CA ARG A 41 -1.78 -0.26 -4.82
C ARG A 41 -2.00 1.22 -4.62
N PHE A 42 -2.00 1.65 -3.37
CA PHE A 42 -2.16 3.06 -3.05
C PHE A 42 -0.99 3.88 -3.62
N TYR A 43 0.22 3.42 -3.36
CA TYR A 43 1.41 4.16 -3.78
C TYR A 43 1.56 4.16 -5.29
N MET A 44 1.30 3.04 -5.94
CA MET A 44 1.38 2.96 -7.38
C MET A 44 0.29 3.80 -8.05
N GLY A 45 -0.87 3.85 -7.43
CA GLY A 45 -1.92 4.72 -7.92
C GLY A 45 -1.52 6.18 -7.84
N TYR A 46 -0.83 6.53 -6.78
CA TYR A 46 -0.31 7.88 -6.62
C TYR A 46 0.74 8.22 -7.69
N LEU A 47 1.67 7.28 -7.91
CA LEU A 47 2.77 7.51 -8.85
C LEU A 47 2.35 7.47 -10.30
N GLY A 48 1.48 6.50 -10.63
CA GLY A 48 1.17 6.21 -12.01
C GLY A 48 -0.04 6.91 -12.59
N THR A 49 -0.74 7.67 -11.78
CA THR A 49 -1.93 8.33 -12.28
C THR A 49 -1.54 9.50 -13.17
N GLU A 50 -2.18 9.59 -14.30
CA GLU A 50 -1.99 10.72 -15.19
C GLU A 50 -2.61 11.98 -14.61
N ASP A 51 -3.51 11.79 -13.67
CA ASP A 51 -4.12 12.88 -12.95
C ASP A 51 -3.41 13.14 -11.64
N ASN A 52 -2.10 13.02 -11.64
CA ASN A 52 -1.33 13.30 -10.42
C ASN A 52 -1.69 14.65 -9.83
N THR A 53 -1.88 15.64 -10.69
CA THR A 53 -2.23 16.98 -10.25
C THR A 53 -3.56 16.97 -9.52
N ALA A 54 -4.55 16.29 -10.08
CA ALA A 54 -5.85 16.21 -9.45
C ALA A 54 -5.79 15.45 -8.13
N TYR A 55 -5.03 14.36 -8.12
CA TYR A 55 -4.84 13.56 -6.92
C TYR A 55 -4.18 14.38 -5.82
N LEU A 56 -3.13 15.08 -6.18
CA LEU A 56 -2.41 15.91 -5.22
C LEU A 56 -3.26 17.08 -4.75
N SER A 57 -4.07 17.63 -5.63
CA SER A 57 -4.98 18.70 -5.25
C SER A 57 -5.97 18.23 -4.21
N GLN A 58 -6.51 17.03 -4.39
CA GLN A 58 -7.43 16.47 -3.41
C GLN A 58 -6.75 16.26 -2.07
N ALA A 59 -5.52 15.76 -2.09
CA ALA A 59 -4.76 15.53 -0.87
C ALA A 59 -4.47 16.84 -0.15
N ILE A 60 -4.21 17.89 -0.90
CA ILE A 60 -3.90 19.19 -0.32
C ILE A 60 -5.16 19.86 0.21
N LEU A 61 -6.25 19.74 -0.51
CA LEU A 61 -7.50 20.40 -0.14
C LEU A 61 -8.21 19.75 1.01
N THR A 62 -7.90 18.49 1.25
CA THR A 62 -8.49 17.81 2.39
C THR A 62 -7.65 17.99 3.64
#